data_330d6c7f8a96a5eb45609b34ac303626
#
_entry.id   330d6c7f8a96a5eb45609b34ac303626
#
_cell.length_a   1.000
_cell.length_b   1.000
_cell.length_c   1.000
_cell.angle_alpha   90.00
_cell.angle_beta   90.00
_cell.angle_gamma   90.00
#
_symmetry.space_group_name_H-M   'P 1'
#
loop_
_entity.id
_entity.type
_entity.pdbx_description
1 polymer ?
#
loop_
_entity_poly.entity_id
_entity_poly.type
_entity_poly.pdbx_seq_one_letter_code
_entity_poly.pdbx_strand_id
1 'polypeptide(L)'
;MANQLGDELSRTDRPETRSSGASLRAVVFDMDGTLVSSLPVIFHCENEISRKYLNATLGLEEVIAKFGPPAHAIIRRMTADLSENLQNQAVADYYECYRKYVAGRALVFPGIMLLLRRIRSTGRRLALVTGVEKIMMEYTLNPFNLSEFFEARVTADDVQNSKPDPEGINLALSRIEVEPRESMYVGDSPADMIAGKQAGVLTGAALWSPENRGDATTEHPDYEFRSVQQLSDFLFPKNKSSQDPYFGSRWDEERR
;
A
#
# COMPACT_ATOMS: atom_id res chain seq x y z
N MET A 1 -62.08 -3.37 -22.35
CA MET A 1 -61.83 -3.08 -20.93
C MET A 1 -60.82 -4.09 -20.42
N ALA A 2 -59.57 -3.76 -20.40
CA ALA A 2 -58.52 -4.54 -19.71
C ALA A 2 -57.29 -3.63 -19.57
N ASN A 3 -57.10 -3.22 -18.37
CA ASN A 3 -55.89 -3.00 -17.60
C ASN A 3 -54.64 -2.44 -18.27
N GLN A 4 -54.45 -1.16 -18.09
CA GLN A 4 -53.14 -0.51 -17.88
C GLN A 4 -52.86 -0.49 -16.38
N LEU A 5 -52.00 -1.35 -15.89
CA LEU A 5 -51.37 -1.28 -14.57
C LEU A 5 -50.08 -2.11 -14.65
N GLY A 6 -48.99 -1.44 -14.49
CA GLY A 6 -47.69 -2.13 -14.19
C GLY A 6 -46.54 -1.74 -15.12
N ASP A 7 -45.92 -0.62 -14.88
CA ASP A 7 -44.48 -0.45 -15.07
C ASP A 7 -43.95 0.83 -14.40
N GLU A 8 -44.20 0.93 -13.08
CA GLU A 8 -43.45 1.83 -12.20
C GLU A 8 -42.71 1.02 -11.16
N LEU A 9 -41.65 0.29 -11.60
CA LEU A 9 -40.73 -0.32 -10.69
C LEU A 9 -39.30 -0.06 -11.14
N SER A 10 -38.61 0.59 -10.20
CA SER A 10 -37.15 0.68 -10.10
C SER A 10 -36.40 1.60 -11.06
N ARG A 11 -36.56 2.90 -10.90
CA ARG A 11 -35.40 3.78 -10.91
C ARG A 11 -34.82 3.82 -9.47
N THR A 12 -34.30 2.69 -9.00
CA THR A 12 -33.54 2.64 -7.77
C THR A 12 -32.08 2.90 -8.08
N ASP A 13 -31.58 3.96 -7.45
CA ASP A 13 -30.21 4.15 -7.00
C ASP A 13 -29.08 3.80 -7.99
N ARG A 14 -28.83 4.69 -8.94
CA ARG A 14 -27.45 4.92 -9.34
C ARG A 14 -26.79 5.59 -8.14
N PRO A 15 -25.71 4.99 -7.56
CA PRO A 15 -24.97 5.65 -6.51
C PRO A 15 -24.53 7.03 -7.01
N GLU A 16 -24.73 8.02 -6.15
CA GLU A 16 -24.29 9.40 -6.34
C GLU A 16 -22.86 9.41 -6.90
N THR A 17 -22.60 10.31 -7.82
CA THR A 17 -21.36 10.51 -8.56
C THR A 17 -20.14 10.25 -7.68
N ARG A 18 -19.44 9.12 -7.92
CA ARG A 18 -18.18 8.80 -7.25
C ARG A 18 -17.25 10.01 -7.38
N SER A 19 -16.71 10.46 -6.26
CA SER A 19 -15.87 11.65 -6.17
C SER A 19 -14.77 11.63 -7.23
N SER A 20 -14.61 12.71 -7.98
CA SER A 20 -13.46 12.86 -8.87
C SER A 20 -12.20 12.97 -8.03
N GLY A 21 -11.04 12.50 -8.52
CA GLY A 21 -9.76 12.63 -7.81
C GLY A 21 -9.45 14.06 -7.35
N ALA A 22 -10.03 15.06 -8.02
CA ALA A 22 -9.88 16.47 -7.68
C ALA A 22 -10.54 16.88 -6.36
N SER A 23 -11.60 16.16 -5.91
CA SER A 23 -12.34 16.49 -4.68
C SER A 23 -11.79 15.80 -3.41
N LEU A 24 -10.83 14.91 -3.54
CA LEU A 24 -10.24 14.18 -2.41
C LEU A 24 -9.43 15.12 -1.52
N ARG A 25 -9.60 14.95 -0.20
CA ARG A 25 -8.85 15.65 0.84
C ARG A 25 -7.69 14.84 1.38
N ALA A 26 -7.73 13.52 1.27
CA ALA A 26 -6.64 12.65 1.70
C ALA A 26 -6.36 11.53 0.70
N VAL A 27 -5.10 11.10 0.66
CA VAL A 27 -4.68 9.85 0.05
C VAL A 27 -3.93 9.03 1.09
N VAL A 28 -4.41 7.82 1.33
CA VAL A 28 -3.81 6.86 2.24
C VAL A 28 -3.13 5.79 1.38
N PHE A 29 -1.88 5.49 1.65
CA PHE A 29 -1.09 4.52 0.90
C PHE A 29 -0.75 3.30 1.73
N ASP A 30 -0.74 2.13 1.09
CA ASP A 30 0.08 1.01 1.53
C ASP A 30 1.56 1.28 1.23
N MET A 31 2.46 0.50 1.80
CA MET A 31 3.90 0.67 1.66
C MET A 31 4.52 -0.27 0.62
N ASP A 32 4.49 -1.55 0.93
CA ASP A 32 5.23 -2.58 0.19
C ASP A 32 4.47 -2.98 -1.08
N GLY A 33 5.10 -2.86 -2.25
CA GLY A 33 4.44 -3.08 -3.54
C GLY A 33 3.69 -1.85 -4.06
N THR A 34 3.48 -0.84 -3.22
CA THR A 34 2.76 0.39 -3.55
C THR A 34 3.70 1.60 -3.63
N LEU A 35 4.44 1.89 -2.58
CA LEU A 35 5.44 2.98 -2.54
C LEU A 35 6.86 2.45 -2.83
N VAL A 36 7.15 1.26 -2.32
CA VAL A 36 8.49 0.65 -2.34
C VAL A 36 8.40 -0.79 -2.82
N SER A 37 9.29 -1.15 -3.75
CA SER A 37 9.57 -2.54 -4.10
C SER A 37 10.49 -3.13 -3.02
N SER A 38 9.93 -3.85 -2.07
CA SER A 38 10.64 -4.44 -0.93
C SER A 38 10.86 -5.96 -1.06
N LEU A 39 10.20 -6.62 -2.01
CA LEU A 39 10.32 -8.07 -2.20
C LEU A 39 11.77 -8.55 -2.38
N PRO A 40 12.67 -7.84 -3.10
CA PRO A 40 14.05 -8.28 -3.23
C PRO A 40 14.81 -8.38 -1.91
N VAL A 41 14.56 -7.47 -0.95
CA VAL A 41 15.19 -7.53 0.37
C VAL A 41 14.53 -8.59 1.25
N ILE A 42 13.21 -8.72 1.21
CA ILE A 42 12.46 -9.75 1.93
C ILE A 42 12.94 -11.13 1.49
N PHE A 43 12.96 -11.39 0.17
CA PHE A 43 13.43 -12.65 -0.41
C PHE A 43 14.86 -12.99 0.01
N HIS A 44 15.74 -11.99 -0.02
CA HIS A 44 17.13 -12.17 0.42
C HIS A 44 17.18 -12.59 1.89
N CYS A 45 16.53 -11.84 2.78
CA CYS A 45 16.63 -12.06 4.22
C CYS A 45 15.92 -13.33 4.68
N GLU A 46 14.76 -13.68 4.12
CA GLU A 46 14.13 -14.97 4.42
C GLU A 46 15.03 -16.15 4.00
N ASN A 47 15.73 -16.04 2.87
CA ASN A 47 16.68 -17.05 2.44
C ASN A 47 17.92 -17.12 3.32
N GLU A 48 18.43 -16.00 3.85
CA GLU A 48 19.52 -16.01 4.83
C GLU A 48 19.10 -16.75 6.11
N ILE A 49 17.90 -16.51 6.62
CA ILE A 49 17.34 -17.20 7.78
C ILE A 49 17.12 -18.70 7.47
N SER A 50 16.52 -19.02 6.33
CA SER A 50 16.26 -20.40 5.93
C SER A 50 17.56 -21.22 5.81
N ARG A 51 18.60 -20.67 5.19
CA ARG A 51 19.92 -21.32 5.09
C ARG A 51 20.55 -21.50 6.46
N LYS A 52 20.54 -20.46 7.31
CA LYS A 52 21.21 -20.49 8.61
C LYS A 52 20.57 -21.46 9.60
N TYR A 53 19.25 -21.50 9.64
CA TYR A 53 18.52 -22.21 10.70
C TYR A 53 17.89 -23.53 10.23
N LEU A 54 17.58 -23.65 8.94
CA LEU A 54 16.84 -24.80 8.39
C LEU A 54 17.66 -25.58 7.33
N ASN A 55 18.84 -25.08 6.97
CA ASN A 55 19.65 -25.65 5.88
C ASN A 55 18.85 -25.81 4.56
N ALA A 56 17.96 -24.88 4.26
CA ALA A 56 17.07 -24.89 3.11
C ALA A 56 17.16 -23.58 2.31
N THR A 57 16.70 -23.62 1.07
CA THR A 57 16.55 -22.44 0.20
C THR A 57 15.11 -22.34 -0.25
N LEU A 58 14.55 -21.13 -0.17
CA LEU A 58 13.19 -20.83 -0.55
C LEU A 58 13.10 -20.33 -2.00
N GLY A 59 12.09 -20.78 -2.74
CA GLY A 59 11.70 -20.18 -4.00
C GLY A 59 10.96 -18.84 -3.81
N LEU A 60 10.88 -18.04 -4.86
CA LEU A 60 10.20 -16.74 -4.80
C LEU A 60 8.72 -16.90 -4.47
N GLU A 61 8.04 -17.87 -5.07
CA GLU A 61 6.63 -18.16 -4.81
C GLU A 61 6.37 -18.60 -3.36
N GLU A 62 7.31 -19.34 -2.75
CA GLU A 62 7.23 -19.76 -1.36
C GLU A 62 7.35 -18.56 -0.40
N VAL A 63 8.13 -17.54 -0.75
CA VAL A 63 8.24 -16.30 0.01
C VAL A 63 6.96 -15.49 -0.12
N ILE A 64 6.47 -15.29 -1.35
CA ILE A 64 5.23 -14.53 -1.62
C ILE A 64 4.01 -15.17 -0.94
N ALA A 65 3.91 -16.49 -0.94
CA ALA A 65 2.80 -17.23 -0.32
C ALA A 65 2.69 -17.05 1.20
N LYS A 66 3.74 -16.53 1.85
CA LYS A 66 3.74 -16.27 3.30
C LYS A 66 3.26 -14.86 3.66
N PHE A 67 3.08 -13.96 2.69
CA PHE A 67 2.70 -12.57 2.96
C PHE A 67 1.33 -12.46 3.64
N GLY A 68 1.18 -11.38 4.42
CA GLY A 68 0.01 -11.05 5.20
C GLY A 68 0.33 -10.86 6.68
N PRO A 69 0.86 -11.88 7.40
CA PRO A 69 1.31 -11.72 8.78
C PRO A 69 2.53 -10.80 8.90
N PRO A 70 2.76 -10.20 10.09
CA PRO A 70 3.99 -9.48 10.42
C PRO A 70 5.25 -10.37 10.29
N ALA A 71 6.41 -9.75 10.02
CA ALA A 71 7.65 -10.46 9.73
C ALA A 71 8.06 -11.44 10.85
N HIS A 72 7.96 -11.01 12.12
CA HIS A 72 8.28 -11.90 13.25
C HIS A 72 7.42 -13.17 13.25
N ALA A 73 6.13 -13.06 12.90
CA ALA A 73 5.23 -14.22 12.87
C ALA A 73 5.56 -15.17 11.70
N ILE A 74 5.98 -14.63 10.56
CA ILE A 74 6.47 -15.42 9.42
C ILE A 74 7.72 -16.21 9.84
N ILE A 75 8.73 -15.53 10.41
CA ILE A 75 9.99 -16.18 10.82
C ILE A 75 9.78 -17.21 11.91
N ARG A 76 8.94 -16.94 12.92
CA ARG A 76 8.59 -17.93 13.94
C ARG A 76 7.91 -19.17 13.35
N ARG A 77 6.99 -18.98 12.37
CA ARG A 77 6.34 -20.11 11.68
C ARG A 77 7.36 -20.92 10.88
N MET A 78 8.29 -20.26 10.20
CA MET A 78 9.36 -20.94 9.45
C MET A 78 10.27 -21.78 10.37
N THR A 79 10.48 -21.33 11.59
CA THR A 79 11.40 -21.95 12.56
C THR A 79 10.67 -22.68 13.70
N ALA A 80 9.40 -23.08 13.49
CA ALA A 80 8.54 -23.62 14.53
C ALA A 80 9.10 -24.89 15.23
N ASP A 81 9.88 -25.70 14.51
CA ASP A 81 10.51 -26.92 15.05
C ASP A 81 11.77 -26.64 15.91
N LEU A 82 12.22 -25.39 15.96
CA LEU A 82 13.37 -24.99 16.77
C LEU A 82 12.95 -24.60 18.20
N SER A 83 13.91 -24.61 19.13
CA SER A 83 13.67 -24.08 20.48
C SER A 83 13.28 -22.60 20.43
N GLU A 84 12.53 -22.12 21.42
CA GLU A 84 12.09 -20.73 21.52
C GLU A 84 13.25 -19.73 21.47
N ASN A 85 14.38 -20.06 22.09
CA ASN A 85 15.58 -19.23 22.04
C ASN A 85 16.13 -19.09 20.61
N LEU A 86 16.16 -20.17 19.81
CA LEU A 86 16.58 -20.13 18.43
C LEU A 86 15.58 -19.39 17.53
N GLN A 87 14.27 -19.52 17.79
CA GLN A 87 13.25 -18.74 17.09
C GLN A 87 13.43 -17.24 17.36
N ASN A 88 13.66 -16.82 18.61
CA ASN A 88 13.92 -15.43 18.96
C ASN A 88 15.19 -14.90 18.27
N GLN A 89 16.25 -15.72 18.23
CA GLN A 89 17.46 -15.36 17.51
C GLN A 89 17.23 -15.23 16.00
N ALA A 90 16.45 -16.13 15.40
CA ALA A 90 16.13 -16.06 13.97
C ALA A 90 15.35 -14.78 13.61
N VAL A 91 14.41 -14.37 14.47
CA VAL A 91 13.69 -13.09 14.30
C VAL A 91 14.64 -11.90 14.40
N ALA A 92 15.53 -11.88 15.38
CA ALA A 92 16.51 -10.80 15.55
C ALA A 92 17.47 -10.72 14.34
N ASP A 93 17.96 -11.85 13.86
CA ASP A 93 18.82 -11.94 12.70
C ASP A 93 18.10 -11.47 11.41
N TYR A 94 16.79 -11.76 11.28
CA TYR A 94 16.01 -11.28 10.15
C TYR A 94 15.92 -9.75 10.13
N TYR A 95 15.60 -9.12 11.26
CA TYR A 95 15.54 -7.66 11.35
C TYR A 95 16.90 -7.02 11.06
N GLU A 96 17.99 -7.61 11.57
CA GLU A 96 19.34 -7.11 11.28
C GLU A 96 19.69 -7.27 9.81
N CYS A 97 19.36 -8.41 9.19
CA CYS A 97 19.51 -8.62 7.76
C CYS A 97 18.75 -7.56 6.96
N TYR A 98 17.46 -7.36 7.29
CA TYR A 98 16.61 -6.39 6.59
C TYR A 98 17.19 -4.98 6.72
N ARG A 99 17.49 -4.53 7.95
CA ARG A 99 18.11 -3.22 8.22
C ARG A 99 19.38 -3.00 7.40
N LYS A 100 20.23 -4.02 7.29
CA LYS A 100 21.51 -3.98 6.57
C LYS A 100 21.32 -3.83 5.07
N TYR A 101 20.34 -4.50 4.50
CA TYR A 101 20.23 -4.63 3.04
C TYR A 101 19.13 -3.81 2.40
N VAL A 102 18.18 -3.24 3.17
CA VAL A 102 17.03 -2.53 2.62
C VAL A 102 17.43 -1.36 1.73
N ALA A 103 18.36 -0.52 2.13
CA ALA A 103 18.80 0.64 1.34
C ALA A 103 19.43 0.30 -0.02
N GLY A 104 19.99 -0.92 -0.15
CA GLY A 104 20.64 -1.37 -1.38
C GLY A 104 19.81 -2.34 -2.22
N ARG A 105 18.66 -2.82 -1.71
CA ARG A 105 17.83 -3.84 -2.37
C ARG A 105 16.38 -3.43 -2.54
N ALA A 106 15.85 -2.54 -1.71
CA ALA A 106 14.55 -1.93 -1.92
C ALA A 106 14.66 -0.71 -2.82
N LEU A 107 13.61 -0.42 -3.58
CA LEU A 107 13.55 0.71 -4.50
C LEU A 107 12.22 1.43 -4.34
N VAL A 108 12.26 2.76 -4.23
CA VAL A 108 11.06 3.58 -4.36
C VAL A 108 10.59 3.53 -5.82
N PHE A 109 9.32 3.25 -6.04
CA PHE A 109 8.81 3.21 -7.41
C PHE A 109 8.96 4.56 -8.11
N PRO A 110 9.33 4.56 -9.41
CA PRO A 110 9.52 5.80 -10.18
C PRO A 110 8.30 6.72 -10.11
N GLY A 111 8.54 7.99 -9.80
CA GLY A 111 7.49 9.02 -9.70
C GLY A 111 6.81 9.13 -8.34
N ILE A 112 7.00 8.20 -7.38
CA ILE A 112 6.38 8.26 -6.05
C ILE A 112 6.78 9.53 -5.30
N MET A 113 8.08 9.85 -5.25
CA MET A 113 8.55 11.05 -4.56
C MET A 113 7.92 12.33 -5.11
N LEU A 114 7.80 12.41 -6.43
CA LEU A 114 7.18 13.55 -7.10
C LEU A 114 5.67 13.62 -6.81
N LEU A 115 4.98 12.47 -6.84
CA LEU A 115 3.56 12.36 -6.51
C LEU A 115 3.29 12.84 -5.08
N LEU A 116 4.05 12.35 -4.08
CA LEU A 116 3.87 12.71 -2.68
C LEU A 116 4.09 14.21 -2.44
N ARG A 117 5.14 14.79 -3.05
CA ARG A 117 5.37 16.25 -3.01
C ARG A 117 4.20 17.03 -3.60
N ARG A 118 3.69 16.56 -4.73
CA ARG A 118 2.56 17.21 -5.40
C ARG A 118 1.28 17.13 -4.57
N ILE A 119 0.97 15.99 -3.97
CA ILE A 119 -0.19 15.85 -3.09
C ILE A 119 -0.10 16.85 -1.93
N ARG A 120 1.04 16.92 -1.24
CA ARG A 120 1.25 17.87 -0.13
C ARG A 120 1.14 19.33 -0.57
N SER A 121 1.65 19.69 -1.75
CA SER A 121 1.60 21.07 -2.24
C SER A 121 0.19 21.59 -2.49
N THR A 122 -0.80 20.70 -2.60
CA THR A 122 -2.22 21.05 -2.73
C THR A 122 -2.97 21.13 -1.41
N GLY A 123 -2.29 20.91 -0.28
CA GLY A 123 -2.92 20.89 1.05
C GLY A 123 -3.68 19.60 1.37
N ARG A 124 -3.59 18.58 0.51
CA ARG A 124 -4.15 17.25 0.80
C ARG A 124 -3.32 16.54 1.84
N ARG A 125 -4.01 15.77 2.70
CA ARG A 125 -3.40 14.97 3.74
C ARG A 125 -2.85 13.65 3.16
N LEU A 126 -1.74 13.19 3.74
CA LEU A 126 -1.11 11.92 3.43
C LEU A 126 -1.03 11.04 4.67
N ALA A 127 -1.48 9.80 4.54
CA ALA A 127 -1.30 8.79 5.57
C ALA A 127 -0.75 7.50 4.97
N LEU A 128 -0.15 6.68 5.82
CA LEU A 128 0.38 5.36 5.50
C LEU A 128 -0.31 4.32 6.37
N VAL A 129 -0.70 3.19 5.76
CA VAL A 129 -1.22 2.02 6.48
C VAL A 129 -0.56 0.77 5.94
N THR A 130 0.26 0.13 6.73
CA THR A 130 1.02 -1.07 6.33
C THR A 130 0.79 -2.25 7.26
N GLY A 131 0.90 -3.45 6.73
CA GLY A 131 0.80 -4.70 7.51
C GLY A 131 2.10 -5.12 8.22
N VAL A 132 3.19 -4.34 8.08
CA VAL A 132 4.44 -4.64 8.78
C VAL A 132 4.54 -3.92 10.12
N GLU A 133 5.45 -4.36 10.97
CA GLU A 133 5.75 -3.73 12.24
C GLU A 133 6.41 -2.35 12.06
N LYS A 134 6.30 -1.50 13.06
CA LYS A 134 6.86 -0.15 13.06
C LYS A 134 8.36 -0.13 12.75
N ILE A 135 9.11 -1.07 13.33
CA ILE A 135 10.55 -1.16 13.09
C ILE A 135 10.87 -1.45 11.61
N MET A 136 10.09 -2.32 10.96
CA MET A 136 10.26 -2.65 9.55
C MET A 136 9.88 -1.47 8.65
N MET A 137 8.78 -0.79 8.97
CA MET A 137 8.38 0.44 8.29
C MET A 137 9.49 1.50 8.37
N GLU A 138 10.07 1.72 9.55
CA GLU A 138 11.15 2.69 9.74
C GLU A 138 12.40 2.31 8.93
N TYR A 139 12.79 1.05 8.93
CA TYR A 139 13.91 0.57 8.10
C TYR A 139 13.66 0.76 6.61
N THR A 140 12.41 0.63 6.16
CA THR A 140 12.03 0.79 4.75
C THR A 140 11.96 2.25 4.33
N LEU A 141 11.35 3.12 5.14
CA LEU A 141 11.08 4.51 4.74
C LEU A 141 12.27 5.46 4.97
N ASN A 142 13.04 5.26 6.05
CA ASN A 142 14.07 6.21 6.46
C ASN A 142 15.22 6.38 5.44
N PRO A 143 15.74 5.32 4.80
CA PRO A 143 16.77 5.47 3.77
C PRO A 143 16.36 6.36 2.59
N PHE A 144 15.07 6.48 2.34
CA PHE A 144 14.51 7.24 1.22
C PHE A 144 13.87 8.56 1.65
N ASN A 145 13.91 8.92 2.94
CA ASN A 145 13.25 10.10 3.53
C ASN A 145 11.73 10.15 3.24
N LEU A 146 11.09 8.98 3.17
CA LEU A 146 9.64 8.89 2.89
C LEU A 146 8.78 9.18 4.12
N SER A 147 9.30 8.94 5.33
CA SER A 147 8.56 9.12 6.59
C SER A 147 7.99 10.53 6.77
N GLU A 148 8.68 11.55 6.25
CA GLU A 148 8.32 12.96 6.40
C GLU A 148 7.07 13.37 5.61
N PHE A 149 6.65 12.57 4.64
CA PHE A 149 5.47 12.88 3.83
C PHE A 149 4.16 12.61 4.56
N PHE A 150 4.15 11.67 5.51
CA PHE A 150 2.94 11.14 6.11
C PHE A 150 2.64 11.78 7.46
N GLU A 151 1.45 12.36 7.60
CA GLU A 151 0.95 12.95 8.85
C GLU A 151 0.51 11.88 9.84
N ALA A 152 0.01 10.75 9.34
CA ALA A 152 -0.26 9.56 10.13
C ALA A 152 0.40 8.33 9.49
N ARG A 153 0.93 7.46 10.34
CA ARG A 153 1.48 6.16 9.96
C ARG A 153 0.87 5.13 10.90
N VAL A 154 0.27 4.10 10.30
CA VAL A 154 -0.35 2.98 11.01
C VAL A 154 0.35 1.69 10.56
N THR A 155 0.77 0.91 11.51
CA THR A 155 1.53 -0.33 11.33
C THR A 155 0.78 -1.50 11.98
N ALA A 156 1.28 -2.72 11.84
CA ALA A 156 0.74 -3.88 12.53
C ALA A 156 0.73 -3.71 14.05
N ASP A 157 1.63 -2.89 14.62
CA ASP A 157 1.71 -2.65 16.06
C ASP A 157 0.62 -1.71 16.59
N ASP A 158 -0.07 -0.97 15.70
CA ASP A 158 -1.09 0.02 16.06
C ASP A 158 -2.52 -0.57 16.07
N VAL A 159 -2.73 -1.78 15.53
CA VAL A 159 -4.04 -2.38 15.30
C VAL A 159 -4.15 -3.79 15.90
N GLN A 160 -5.38 -4.20 16.22
CA GLN A 160 -5.65 -5.59 16.61
C GLN A 160 -5.86 -6.48 15.40
N ASN A 161 -6.49 -5.94 14.36
CA ASN A 161 -6.80 -6.66 13.14
C ASN A 161 -6.11 -6.00 11.94
N SER A 162 -5.20 -6.75 11.32
CA SER A 162 -4.54 -6.32 10.08
C SER A 162 -5.48 -6.42 8.88
N LYS A 163 -5.12 -5.75 7.77
CA LYS A 163 -5.81 -5.91 6.48
C LYS A 163 -6.06 -7.39 6.17
N PRO A 164 -7.26 -7.78 5.76
CA PRO A 164 -8.32 -6.98 5.14
C PRO A 164 -9.28 -6.26 6.10
N ASP A 165 -9.03 -6.22 7.42
CA ASP A 165 -9.84 -5.43 8.35
C ASP A 165 -9.60 -3.93 8.09
N PRO A 166 -10.65 -3.07 8.14
CA PRO A 166 -10.55 -1.64 7.92
C PRO A 166 -9.94 -0.85 9.08
N GLU A 167 -9.62 -1.48 10.21
CA GLU A 167 -9.18 -0.83 11.46
C GLU A 167 -8.03 0.15 11.21
N GLY A 168 -6.99 -0.28 10.47
CA GLY A 168 -5.83 0.56 10.20
C GLY A 168 -6.14 1.79 9.36
N ILE A 169 -7.03 1.67 8.36
CA ILE A 169 -7.45 2.80 7.52
C ILE A 169 -8.27 3.78 8.35
N ASN A 170 -9.23 3.29 9.14
CA ASN A 170 -10.05 4.12 10.01
C ASN A 170 -9.21 4.88 11.04
N LEU A 171 -8.22 4.20 11.64
CA LEU A 171 -7.28 4.82 12.56
C LEU A 171 -6.44 5.92 11.89
N ALA A 172 -5.94 5.67 10.68
CA ALA A 172 -5.18 6.65 9.92
C ALA A 172 -6.02 7.88 9.59
N LEU A 173 -7.26 7.69 9.11
CA LEU A 173 -8.18 8.80 8.79
C LEU A 173 -8.56 9.61 10.03
N SER A 174 -8.80 8.96 11.16
CA SER A 174 -9.04 9.63 12.44
C SER A 174 -7.86 10.50 12.85
N ARG A 175 -6.61 10.00 12.70
CA ARG A 175 -5.39 10.76 13.04
C ARG A 175 -5.19 12.00 12.17
N ILE A 176 -5.66 11.97 10.92
CA ILE A 176 -5.55 13.10 9.99
C ILE A 176 -6.84 13.91 9.85
N GLU A 177 -7.87 13.58 10.61
CA GLU A 177 -9.15 14.30 10.67
C GLU A 177 -9.83 14.46 9.28
N VAL A 178 -9.90 13.35 8.51
CA VAL A 178 -10.55 13.31 7.19
C VAL A 178 -11.60 12.22 7.15
N GLU A 179 -12.77 12.53 6.59
CA GLU A 179 -13.86 11.59 6.42
C GLU A 179 -13.54 10.52 5.34
N PRO A 180 -13.97 9.26 5.52
CA PRO A 180 -13.73 8.19 4.54
C PRO A 180 -14.14 8.56 3.11
N ARG A 181 -15.32 9.15 2.92
CA ARG A 181 -15.86 9.56 1.61
C ARG A 181 -15.01 10.62 0.87
N GLU A 182 -14.14 11.33 1.59
CA GLU A 182 -13.24 12.37 1.06
C GLU A 182 -11.81 11.84 0.84
N SER A 183 -11.62 10.52 0.95
CA SER A 183 -10.29 9.90 0.89
C SER A 183 -10.23 8.72 -0.08
N MET A 184 -9.01 8.41 -0.51
CA MET A 184 -8.69 7.24 -1.31
C MET A 184 -7.64 6.41 -0.60
N TYR A 185 -7.81 5.09 -0.62
CA TYR A 185 -6.79 4.14 -0.22
C TYR A 185 -6.16 3.51 -1.47
N VAL A 186 -4.83 3.55 -1.55
CA VAL A 186 -4.06 3.02 -2.68
C VAL A 186 -3.19 1.87 -2.18
N GLY A 187 -3.36 0.68 -2.73
CA GLY A 187 -2.63 -0.53 -2.37
C GLY A 187 -2.52 -1.51 -3.53
N ASP A 188 -1.69 -2.55 -3.41
CA ASP A 188 -1.38 -3.49 -4.49
C ASP A 188 -1.97 -4.90 -4.29
N SER A 189 -2.62 -5.16 -3.15
CA SER A 189 -3.13 -6.49 -2.79
C SER A 189 -4.66 -6.56 -2.70
N PRO A 190 -5.26 -7.76 -2.82
CA PRO A 190 -6.68 -7.96 -2.53
C PRO A 190 -7.09 -7.50 -1.13
N ALA A 191 -6.23 -7.72 -0.12
CA ALA A 191 -6.49 -7.30 1.26
C ALA A 191 -6.62 -5.77 1.40
N ASP A 192 -5.88 -5.01 0.60
CA ASP A 192 -5.99 -3.55 0.53
C ASP A 192 -7.34 -3.10 0.01
N MET A 193 -7.78 -3.73 -1.06
CA MET A 193 -9.07 -3.39 -1.70
C MET A 193 -10.24 -3.72 -0.78
N ILE A 194 -10.20 -4.87 -0.10
CA ILE A 194 -11.24 -5.26 0.87
C ILE A 194 -11.26 -4.26 2.03
N ALA A 195 -10.10 -3.97 2.64
CA ALA A 195 -9.98 -3.02 3.75
C ALA A 195 -10.49 -1.62 3.37
N GLY A 196 -10.11 -1.12 2.18
CA GLY A 196 -10.56 0.18 1.68
C GLY A 196 -12.07 0.26 1.49
N LYS A 197 -12.68 -0.77 0.88
CA LYS A 197 -14.13 -0.84 0.74
C LYS A 197 -14.87 -0.87 2.07
N GLN A 198 -14.37 -1.67 3.02
CA GLN A 198 -14.97 -1.77 4.35
C GLN A 198 -14.81 -0.47 5.15
N ALA A 199 -13.73 0.28 4.94
CA ALA A 199 -13.54 1.61 5.52
C ALA A 199 -14.40 2.70 4.84
N GLY A 200 -15.04 2.41 3.71
CA GLY A 200 -15.87 3.37 2.97
C GLY A 200 -15.08 4.44 2.21
N VAL A 201 -13.80 4.18 1.92
CA VAL A 201 -12.95 5.04 1.09
C VAL A 201 -13.01 4.63 -0.38
N LEU A 202 -12.61 5.51 -1.30
CA LEU A 202 -12.32 5.10 -2.67
C LEU A 202 -11.10 4.17 -2.69
N THR A 203 -11.16 3.12 -3.49
CA THR A 203 -10.08 2.15 -3.64
C THR A 203 -9.35 2.33 -4.96
N GLY A 204 -8.03 2.38 -4.90
CA GLY A 204 -7.14 2.44 -6.05
C GLY A 204 -6.16 1.28 -6.06
N ALA A 205 -6.28 0.37 -7.04
CA ALA A 205 -5.31 -0.70 -7.19
C ALA A 205 -4.03 -0.20 -7.85
N ALA A 206 -2.90 -0.37 -7.15
CA ALA A 206 -1.56 -0.05 -7.62
C ALA A 206 -0.99 -1.23 -8.42
N LEU A 207 -1.12 -1.18 -9.74
CA LEU A 207 -0.71 -2.25 -10.66
C LEU A 207 0.66 -2.00 -11.33
N TRP A 208 1.46 -1.11 -10.77
CA TRP A 208 2.79 -0.77 -11.33
C TRP A 208 3.93 -1.61 -10.78
N SER A 209 3.70 -2.35 -9.70
CA SER A 209 4.69 -3.28 -9.19
C SER A 209 4.80 -4.51 -10.10
N PRO A 210 6.02 -4.89 -10.53
CA PRO A 210 6.23 -6.17 -11.21
C PRO A 210 6.12 -7.38 -10.26
N GLU A 211 6.11 -7.11 -8.97
CA GLU A 211 6.10 -8.10 -7.88
C GLU A 211 4.67 -8.34 -7.44
N ASN A 212 3.89 -9.01 -8.27
CA ASN A 212 2.47 -9.19 -8.02
C ASN A 212 2.21 -9.95 -6.70
N ARG A 213 1.60 -9.29 -5.71
CA ARG A 213 1.23 -9.86 -4.39
C ARG A 213 -0.17 -10.44 -4.37
N GLY A 214 -0.63 -10.88 -5.49
CA GLY A 214 -2.01 -11.25 -5.77
C GLY A 214 -2.66 -10.18 -6.63
N ASP A 215 -3.73 -10.57 -7.30
CA ASP A 215 -4.41 -9.66 -8.21
C ASP A 215 -5.43 -8.80 -7.46
N ALA A 216 -5.04 -7.57 -7.13
CA ALA A 216 -5.93 -6.60 -6.49
C ALA A 216 -7.20 -6.31 -7.30
N THR A 217 -7.18 -6.59 -8.63
CA THR A 217 -8.34 -6.37 -9.50
C THR A 217 -9.47 -7.36 -9.23
N THR A 218 -9.18 -8.54 -8.65
CA THR A 218 -10.19 -9.55 -8.27
C THR A 218 -11.22 -9.02 -7.29
N GLU A 219 -10.84 -8.02 -6.50
CA GLU A 219 -11.69 -7.35 -5.54
C GLU A 219 -12.43 -6.14 -6.13
N HIS A 220 -12.42 -5.97 -7.45
CA HIS A 220 -13.15 -4.89 -8.15
C HIS A 220 -12.92 -3.51 -7.51
N PRO A 221 -11.69 -2.97 -7.51
CA PRO A 221 -11.40 -1.63 -7.01
C PRO A 221 -12.19 -0.56 -7.75
N ASP A 222 -12.37 0.63 -7.14
CA ASP A 222 -13.00 1.75 -7.83
C ASP A 222 -12.16 2.24 -9.01
N TYR A 223 -10.82 2.16 -8.88
CA TYR A 223 -9.85 2.58 -9.90
C TYR A 223 -8.67 1.62 -9.98
N GLU A 224 -8.14 1.46 -11.20
CA GLU A 224 -6.91 0.71 -11.48
C GLU A 224 -5.85 1.64 -12.05
N PHE A 225 -4.66 1.62 -11.49
CA PHE A 225 -3.54 2.44 -11.92
C PHE A 225 -2.35 1.57 -12.31
N ARG A 226 -2.03 1.52 -13.58
CA ARG A 226 -0.89 0.75 -14.14
C ARG A 226 0.44 1.51 -14.08
N SER A 227 0.41 2.76 -13.62
CA SER A 227 1.59 3.57 -13.37
C SER A 227 1.29 4.65 -12.33
N VAL A 228 2.31 5.09 -11.60
CA VAL A 228 2.24 6.24 -10.69
C VAL A 228 1.77 7.50 -11.41
N GLN A 229 2.11 7.64 -12.72
CA GLN A 229 1.63 8.74 -13.55
C GLN A 229 0.11 8.73 -13.73
N GLN A 230 -0.51 7.55 -13.93
CA GLN A 230 -1.98 7.46 -14.06
C GLN A 230 -2.68 7.90 -12.76
N LEU A 231 -2.16 7.51 -11.59
CA LEU A 231 -2.66 7.99 -10.30
C LEU A 231 -2.49 9.51 -10.18
N SER A 232 -1.33 10.05 -10.59
CA SER A 232 -1.10 11.49 -10.60
C SER A 232 -2.08 12.23 -11.50
N ASP A 233 -2.34 11.73 -12.71
CA ASP A 233 -3.29 12.36 -13.65
C ASP A 233 -4.74 12.29 -13.16
N PHE A 234 -5.11 11.23 -12.45
CA PHE A 234 -6.40 11.09 -11.79
C PHE A 234 -6.58 12.11 -10.65
N LEU A 235 -5.57 12.23 -9.78
CA LEU A 235 -5.60 13.17 -8.64
C LEU A 235 -5.53 14.63 -9.09
N PHE A 236 -4.90 14.89 -10.23
CA PHE A 236 -4.63 16.23 -10.76
C PHE A 236 -4.99 16.32 -12.24
N PRO A 237 -6.28 16.23 -12.57
CA PRO A 237 -6.71 16.33 -13.95
C PRO A 237 -6.26 17.66 -14.57
N LYS A 238 -5.66 17.61 -15.76
CA LYS A 238 -5.21 18.80 -16.49
C LYS A 238 -6.43 19.65 -16.84
N ASN A 239 -6.60 20.78 -16.18
CA ASN A 239 -7.45 21.83 -16.69
C ASN A 239 -6.81 22.38 -17.97
N LYS A 240 -7.55 22.48 -19.08
CA LYS A 240 -7.08 23.00 -20.37
C LYS A 240 -6.48 24.43 -20.32
N SER A 241 -6.45 25.06 -19.14
CA SER A 241 -6.06 26.47 -18.96
C SER A 241 -4.90 26.72 -17.98
N SER A 242 -4.30 25.68 -17.33
CA SER A 242 -3.19 25.90 -16.40
C SER A 242 -1.89 25.28 -16.91
N GLN A 243 -0.86 26.13 -17.11
CA GLN A 243 0.53 25.67 -17.17
C GLN A 243 0.92 25.25 -15.74
N ASP A 244 0.93 23.95 -15.48
CA ASP A 244 1.38 23.40 -14.19
C ASP A 244 2.92 23.50 -14.15
N PRO A 245 3.52 24.26 -13.22
CA PRO A 245 4.97 24.46 -13.16
C PRO A 245 5.74 23.18 -12.81
N TYR A 246 5.05 22.12 -12.37
CA TYR A 246 5.64 20.82 -12.07
C TYR A 246 5.63 19.83 -13.24
N PHE A 247 5.03 20.22 -14.39
CA PHE A 247 4.92 19.39 -15.59
C PHE A 247 5.78 19.95 -16.71
N GLY A 248 6.91 19.35 -16.93
CA GLY A 248 7.83 19.60 -18.03
C GLY A 248 9.26 19.28 -17.60
N SER A 249 9.91 18.32 -18.22
CA SER A 249 11.33 17.97 -18.09
C SER A 249 11.81 17.10 -16.90
N ARG A 250 11.14 17.07 -15.74
CA ARG A 250 11.65 16.26 -14.61
C ARG A 250 11.24 14.79 -14.58
N TRP A 251 10.14 14.41 -15.24
CA TRP A 251 9.74 12.99 -15.35
C TRP A 251 10.70 12.17 -16.23
N ASP A 252 11.46 12.82 -17.10
CA ASP A 252 12.42 12.17 -17.98
C ASP A 252 13.80 11.99 -17.33
N GLU A 253 14.12 12.72 -16.27
CA GLU A 253 15.37 12.61 -15.52
C GLU A 253 15.37 11.45 -14.51
N GLU A 254 14.22 11.09 -13.93
CA GLU A 254 14.11 9.94 -13.01
C GLU A 254 14.06 8.58 -13.73
N ARG A 255 14.05 8.56 -15.08
CA ARG A 255 14.10 7.32 -15.88
C ARG A 255 15.51 6.91 -16.29
N ARG A 256 16.53 7.66 -15.93
CA ARG A 256 17.93 7.35 -16.22
C ARG A 256 18.68 6.91 -14.96
#